data_0c9274c3526cf623c9c43ed3363bbc4d
#
_entry.id   0c9274c3526cf623c9c43ed3363bbc4d
#
_cell.length_a   1.000
_cell.length_b   1.000
_cell.length_c   1.000
_cell.angle_alpha   90.00
_cell.angle_beta   90.00
_cell.angle_gamma   90.00
#
_symmetry.space_group_name_H-M   'P 1'
#
loop_
_entity.id
_entity.type
_entity.pdbx_description
1 polymer ?
#
loop_
_entity_poly.entity_id
_entity_poly.type
_entity_poly.pdbx_seq_one_letter_code
_entity_poly.pdbx_strand_id
1 'polypeptide(L)'
;MTFWDHLEEFRGVLFRILGVALAGFILAFSFKEQLFRLILAPSHPDFIFYRWINALACLFGIDSGALQDFNVELFSTTLTAQFMIHMKMAFYVSLLVILPYTLYLLFGFVRPALRTGERKSTTKVVVWSYVLFMTGVVLDYLVIFPLAFRFLGTYQVSPDIPNVITLESYTNMLITLTLMMGILFELPILAWFLGKLGVIDAAFMKKYRRHAIVVILIIAAIITPTTDIFTLTIVTLPIYLLYEVSIGIVRRTTIS
;
A
#
# COMPACT_ATOMS: atom_id res chain seq x y z
N MET A 1 15.93 -6.40 -31.92
CA MET A 1 15.94 -5.05 -31.31
C MET A 1 17.32 -4.80 -30.77
N THR A 2 17.97 -3.70 -31.18
CA THR A 2 19.24 -3.28 -30.60
C THR A 2 19.00 -2.73 -29.18
N PHE A 3 20.05 -2.64 -28.36
CA PHE A 3 19.95 -2.04 -27.01
C PHE A 3 19.40 -0.60 -27.06
N TRP A 4 19.78 0.15 -28.09
CA TRP A 4 19.34 1.54 -28.29
C TRP A 4 17.85 1.64 -28.65
N ASP A 5 17.31 0.74 -29.44
CA ASP A 5 15.87 0.68 -29.77
C ASP A 5 15.04 0.43 -28.51
N HIS A 6 15.55 -0.43 -27.61
CA HIS A 6 14.87 -0.74 -26.34
C HIS A 6 14.88 0.45 -25.38
N LEU A 7 15.97 1.22 -25.34
CA LEU A 7 16.06 2.47 -24.56
C LEU A 7 15.09 3.56 -25.09
N GLU A 8 14.94 3.66 -26.41
CA GLU A 8 14.02 4.62 -27.01
C GLU A 8 12.56 4.25 -26.75
N GLU A 9 12.22 2.96 -26.80
CA GLU A 9 10.89 2.45 -26.41
C GLU A 9 10.60 2.74 -24.93
N PHE A 10 11.57 2.49 -24.02
CA PHE A 10 11.44 2.81 -22.59
C PHE A 10 11.20 4.29 -22.34
N ARG A 11 11.94 5.16 -23.04
CA ARG A 11 11.73 6.60 -22.97
C ARG A 11 10.30 6.98 -23.38
N GLY A 12 9.78 6.38 -24.47
CA GLY A 12 8.42 6.60 -24.92
C GLY A 12 7.36 6.19 -23.89
N VAL A 13 7.56 5.05 -23.22
CA VAL A 13 6.72 4.56 -22.12
C VAL A 13 6.75 5.54 -20.95
N LEU A 14 7.94 6.01 -20.55
CA LEU A 14 8.11 6.93 -19.44
C LEU A 14 7.36 8.26 -19.67
N PHE A 15 7.49 8.85 -20.87
CA PHE A 15 6.78 10.08 -21.21
C PHE A 15 5.26 9.93 -21.21
N ARG A 16 4.73 8.78 -21.64
CA ARG A 16 3.30 8.50 -21.59
C ARG A 16 2.81 8.40 -20.14
N ILE A 17 3.56 7.71 -19.28
CA ILE A 17 3.23 7.61 -17.84
C ILE A 17 3.22 8.99 -17.21
N LEU A 18 4.27 9.81 -17.43
CA LEU A 18 4.38 11.16 -16.90
C LEU A 18 3.24 12.07 -17.39
N GLY A 19 2.88 11.99 -18.68
CA GLY A 19 1.77 12.77 -19.23
C GLY A 19 0.43 12.44 -18.59
N VAL A 20 0.14 11.16 -18.42
CA VAL A 20 -1.12 10.71 -17.77
C VAL A 20 -1.08 11.03 -16.26
N ALA A 21 0.10 10.90 -15.61
CA ALA A 21 0.28 11.28 -14.21
C ALA A 21 0.01 12.77 -13.98
N LEU A 22 0.52 13.63 -14.87
CA LEU A 22 0.29 15.07 -14.80
C LEU A 22 -1.19 15.42 -14.98
N ALA A 23 -1.86 14.79 -15.95
CA ALA A 23 -3.29 14.98 -16.14
C ALA A 23 -4.11 14.53 -14.93
N GLY A 24 -3.81 13.35 -14.38
CA GLY A 24 -4.41 12.83 -13.15
C GLY A 24 -4.16 13.73 -11.93
N PHE A 25 -2.95 14.27 -11.82
CA PHE A 25 -2.59 15.23 -10.77
C PHE A 25 -3.45 16.51 -10.85
N ILE A 26 -3.58 17.10 -12.04
CA ILE A 26 -4.40 18.31 -12.24
C ILE A 26 -5.86 18.03 -11.87
N LEU A 27 -6.38 16.88 -12.27
CA LEU A 27 -7.75 16.48 -11.91
C LEU A 27 -7.89 16.31 -10.39
N ALA A 28 -7.02 15.54 -9.75
CA ALA A 28 -7.07 15.30 -8.31
C ALA A 28 -6.91 16.62 -7.52
N PHE A 29 -6.04 17.51 -7.98
CA PHE A 29 -5.84 18.83 -7.38
C PHE A 29 -7.10 19.72 -7.48
N SER A 30 -7.87 19.60 -8.54
CA SER A 30 -9.11 20.35 -8.72
C SER A 30 -10.24 19.90 -7.78
N PHE A 31 -10.21 18.66 -7.28
CA PHE A 31 -11.21 18.09 -6.37
C PHE A 31 -10.78 18.12 -4.89
N LYS A 32 -10.28 19.28 -4.44
CA LYS A 32 -9.73 19.47 -3.10
C LYS A 32 -10.62 18.97 -1.97
N GLU A 33 -11.90 19.31 -1.96
CA GLU A 33 -12.82 18.97 -0.86
C GLU A 33 -13.06 17.47 -0.75
N GLN A 34 -13.29 16.80 -1.89
CA GLN A 34 -13.50 15.35 -1.94
C GLN A 34 -12.24 14.60 -1.53
N LEU A 35 -11.08 15.08 -2.00
CA LEU A 35 -9.78 14.53 -1.68
C LEU A 35 -9.54 14.56 -0.17
N PHE A 36 -9.68 15.73 0.46
CA PHE A 36 -9.44 15.87 1.90
C PHE A 36 -10.50 15.18 2.75
N ARG A 37 -11.75 15.11 2.31
CA ARG A 37 -12.78 14.33 2.98
C ARG A 37 -12.40 12.84 3.03
N LEU A 38 -11.88 12.29 1.94
CA LEU A 38 -11.39 10.90 1.91
C LEU A 38 -10.18 10.72 2.81
N ILE A 39 -9.17 11.59 2.69
CA ILE A 39 -7.90 11.47 3.41
C ILE A 39 -8.09 11.59 4.92
N LEU A 40 -8.94 12.51 5.37
CA LEU A 40 -9.18 12.75 6.79
C LEU A 40 -10.23 11.82 7.42
N ALA A 41 -10.95 11.02 6.61
CA ALA A 41 -11.96 10.13 7.15
C ALA A 41 -11.45 9.19 8.27
N PRO A 42 -10.25 8.58 8.18
CA PRO A 42 -9.74 7.73 9.26
C PRO A 42 -9.38 8.46 10.56
N SER A 43 -9.27 9.80 10.57
CA SER A 43 -9.04 10.57 11.80
C SER A 43 -10.32 10.82 12.60
N HIS A 44 -11.48 10.59 12.01
CA HIS A 44 -12.77 10.79 12.68
C HIS A 44 -13.25 9.52 13.36
N PRO A 45 -13.89 9.63 14.56
CA PRO A 45 -14.39 8.48 15.31
C PRO A 45 -15.49 7.70 14.57
N ASP A 46 -16.22 8.35 13.65
CA ASP A 46 -17.28 7.74 12.83
C ASP A 46 -16.78 6.89 11.68
N PHE A 47 -15.48 6.73 11.52
CA PHE A 47 -14.90 5.95 10.42
C PHE A 47 -15.39 4.50 10.47
N ILE A 48 -15.63 3.92 9.30
CA ILE A 48 -16.24 2.60 9.12
C ILE A 48 -15.56 1.50 9.93
N PHE A 49 -14.25 1.54 10.04
CA PHE A 49 -13.44 0.58 10.80
C PHE A 49 -13.76 0.63 12.31
N TYR A 50 -13.84 1.82 12.91
CA TYR A 50 -14.17 1.96 14.33
C TYR A 50 -15.59 1.51 14.62
N ARG A 51 -16.52 1.76 13.70
CA ARG A 51 -17.90 1.26 13.80
C ARG A 51 -17.94 -0.27 13.78
N TRP A 52 -17.15 -0.93 12.95
CA TRP A 52 -17.05 -2.39 12.93
C TRP A 52 -16.45 -2.96 14.19
N ILE A 53 -15.37 -2.38 14.72
CA ILE A 53 -14.78 -2.81 15.99
C ILE A 53 -15.77 -2.63 17.13
N ASN A 54 -16.47 -1.50 17.20
CA ASN A 54 -17.48 -1.26 18.22
C ASN A 54 -18.64 -2.28 18.14
N ALA A 55 -19.10 -2.59 16.93
CA ALA A 55 -20.14 -3.61 16.73
C ALA A 55 -19.67 -4.99 17.20
N LEU A 56 -18.43 -5.36 16.91
CA LEU A 56 -17.84 -6.62 17.38
C LEU A 56 -17.66 -6.62 18.92
N ALA A 57 -17.16 -5.54 19.50
CA ALA A 57 -16.99 -5.42 20.95
C ALA A 57 -18.34 -5.58 21.69
N CYS A 58 -19.41 -4.97 21.17
CA CYS A 58 -20.76 -5.13 21.71
C CYS A 58 -21.24 -6.60 21.65
N LEU A 59 -20.92 -7.35 20.59
CA LEU A 59 -21.28 -8.77 20.48
C LEU A 59 -20.58 -9.64 21.53
N PHE A 60 -19.37 -9.26 21.94
CA PHE A 60 -18.60 -9.96 22.98
C PHE A 60 -18.84 -9.41 24.40
N GLY A 61 -19.79 -8.45 24.57
CA GLY A 61 -20.09 -7.87 25.88
C GLY A 61 -18.98 -7.00 26.46
N ILE A 62 -18.04 -6.53 25.60
CA ILE A 62 -16.96 -5.63 26.00
C ILE A 62 -17.49 -4.20 25.89
N ASP A 63 -17.37 -3.45 26.97
CA ASP A 63 -17.82 -2.05 26.99
C ASP A 63 -16.99 -1.21 26.01
N SER A 64 -17.65 -0.76 24.95
CA SER A 64 -16.99 -0.04 23.84
C SER A 64 -16.77 1.45 24.14
N GLY A 65 -17.07 1.93 25.35
CA GLY A 65 -16.90 3.34 25.74
C GLY A 65 -15.50 3.88 25.49
N ALA A 66 -14.48 3.11 25.80
CA ALA A 66 -13.08 3.47 25.56
C ALA A 66 -12.71 3.60 24.06
N LEU A 67 -13.55 3.10 23.17
CA LEU A 67 -13.34 3.19 21.71
C LEU A 67 -14.00 4.44 21.10
N GLN A 68 -14.89 5.13 21.80
CA GLN A 68 -15.64 6.28 21.30
C GLN A 68 -14.94 7.63 21.56
N ASP A 69 -14.05 7.72 22.57
CA ASP A 69 -13.40 8.98 22.98
C ASP A 69 -12.15 9.32 22.17
N PHE A 70 -12.02 8.79 20.94
CA PHE A 70 -10.91 9.11 20.08
C PHE A 70 -11.20 10.39 19.29
N ASN A 71 -10.73 11.53 19.79
CA ASN A 71 -10.76 12.79 19.07
C ASN A 71 -9.32 13.32 18.96
N VAL A 72 -8.76 13.29 17.76
CA VAL A 72 -7.43 13.83 17.47
C VAL A 72 -7.59 15.06 16.60
N GLU A 73 -7.18 16.21 17.13
CA GLU A 73 -7.08 17.44 16.36
C GLU A 73 -5.77 17.45 15.57
N LEU A 74 -5.88 17.68 14.27
CA LEU A 74 -4.71 17.80 13.37
C LEU A 74 -4.32 19.26 13.21
N PHE A 75 -3.06 19.55 13.47
CA PHE A 75 -2.51 20.90 13.42
C PHE A 75 -1.64 21.11 12.19
N SER A 76 -1.67 22.33 11.64
CA SER A 76 -0.75 22.80 10.61
C SER A 76 0.27 23.72 11.24
N THR A 77 1.55 23.36 11.19
CA THR A 77 2.63 24.10 11.88
C THR A 77 3.32 25.15 11.03
N THR A 78 3.21 25.04 9.70
CA THR A 78 3.85 26.00 8.77
C THR A 78 2.82 26.61 7.84
N LEU A 79 3.07 27.86 7.41
CA LEU A 79 2.17 28.62 6.55
C LEU A 79 1.89 27.90 5.22
N THR A 80 2.88 27.23 4.66
CA THR A 80 2.81 26.55 3.37
C THR A 80 2.38 25.07 3.46
N ALA A 81 2.30 24.51 4.69
CA ALA A 81 2.06 23.08 4.88
C ALA A 81 0.79 22.59 4.17
N GLN A 82 -0.32 23.30 4.33
CA GLN A 82 -1.59 22.88 3.73
C GLN A 82 -1.53 22.82 2.20
N PHE A 83 -0.85 23.79 1.56
CA PHE A 83 -0.67 23.80 0.11
C PHE A 83 0.23 22.64 -0.35
N MET A 84 1.37 22.43 0.33
CA MET A 84 2.30 21.34 0.01
C MET A 84 1.66 19.96 0.21
N ILE A 85 0.89 19.81 1.28
CA ILE A 85 0.15 18.58 1.54
C ILE A 85 -0.90 18.34 0.44
N HIS A 86 -1.63 19.38 0.02
CA HIS A 86 -2.59 19.26 -1.07
C HIS A 86 -1.92 18.78 -2.38
N MET A 87 -0.80 19.38 -2.75
CA MET A 87 -0.02 18.94 -3.92
C MET A 87 0.44 17.48 -3.79
N LYS A 88 1.02 17.13 -2.63
CA LYS A 88 1.50 15.76 -2.35
C LYS A 88 0.37 14.73 -2.45
N MET A 89 -0.79 15.02 -1.85
CA MET A 89 -1.93 14.11 -1.85
C MET A 89 -2.59 14.01 -3.23
N ALA A 90 -2.69 15.10 -3.97
CA ALA A 90 -3.19 15.07 -5.35
C ALA A 90 -2.28 14.22 -6.26
N PHE A 91 -0.96 14.36 -6.10
CA PHE A 91 0.01 13.54 -6.82
C PHE A 91 -0.10 12.05 -6.44
N TYR A 92 -0.21 11.77 -5.15
CA TYR A 92 -0.36 10.41 -4.64
C TYR A 92 -1.62 9.72 -5.18
N VAL A 93 -2.78 10.38 -5.10
CA VAL A 93 -4.04 9.81 -5.62
C VAL A 93 -3.99 9.66 -7.15
N SER A 94 -3.35 10.61 -7.85
CA SER A 94 -3.09 10.46 -9.28
C SER A 94 -2.32 9.17 -9.57
N LEU A 95 -1.23 8.88 -8.84
CA LEU A 95 -0.46 7.65 -9.02
C LEU A 95 -1.31 6.40 -8.81
N LEU A 96 -2.16 6.36 -7.77
CA LEU A 96 -3.06 5.23 -7.53
C LEU A 96 -4.04 5.00 -8.67
N VAL A 97 -4.62 6.08 -9.20
CA VAL A 97 -5.62 6.01 -10.28
C VAL A 97 -5.00 5.56 -11.61
N ILE A 98 -3.80 6.05 -11.92
CA ILE A 98 -3.13 5.72 -13.20
C ILE A 98 -2.37 4.40 -13.15
N LEU A 99 -2.25 3.77 -11.98
CA LEU A 99 -1.48 2.55 -11.80
C LEU A 99 -1.83 1.43 -12.79
N PRO A 100 -3.12 1.11 -13.09
CA PRO A 100 -3.44 0.06 -14.05
C PRO A 100 -2.88 0.36 -15.45
N TYR A 101 -2.92 1.62 -15.85
CA TYR A 101 -2.34 2.04 -17.12
C TYR A 101 -0.81 1.95 -17.09
N THR A 102 -0.18 2.37 -15.99
CA THR A 102 1.26 2.25 -15.78
C THR A 102 1.71 0.80 -15.84
N LEU A 103 1.03 -0.09 -15.12
CA LEU A 103 1.31 -1.53 -15.16
C LEU A 103 1.13 -2.10 -16.57
N TYR A 104 0.06 -1.72 -17.28
CA TYR A 104 -0.15 -2.15 -18.66
C TYR A 104 1.01 -1.76 -19.58
N LEU A 105 1.49 -0.53 -19.49
CA LEU A 105 2.63 -0.04 -20.27
C LEU A 105 3.94 -0.77 -19.90
N LEU A 106 4.21 -0.95 -18.60
CA LEU A 106 5.40 -1.65 -18.12
C LEU A 106 5.41 -3.13 -18.53
N PHE A 107 4.29 -3.83 -18.36
CA PHE A 107 4.18 -5.21 -18.82
C PHE A 107 4.24 -5.31 -20.36
N GLY A 108 3.71 -4.33 -21.08
CA GLY A 108 3.86 -4.20 -22.53
C GLY A 108 5.32 -4.11 -22.94
N PHE A 109 6.11 -3.31 -22.26
CA PHE A 109 7.54 -3.14 -22.45
C PHE A 109 8.35 -4.43 -22.16
N VAL A 110 7.96 -5.18 -21.12
CA VAL A 110 8.62 -6.45 -20.74
C VAL A 110 8.15 -7.63 -21.62
N ARG A 111 6.98 -7.50 -22.27
CA ARG A 111 6.37 -8.55 -23.10
C ARG A 111 7.30 -9.20 -24.15
N PRO A 112 8.19 -8.49 -24.85
CA PRO A 112 9.14 -9.11 -25.80
C PRO A 112 10.09 -10.11 -25.15
N ALA A 113 10.43 -9.94 -23.86
CA ALA A 113 11.27 -10.84 -23.09
C ALA A 113 10.56 -12.13 -22.63
N LEU A 114 9.21 -12.17 -22.71
CA LEU A 114 8.41 -13.33 -22.35
C LEU A 114 8.29 -14.33 -23.49
N ARG A 115 8.20 -15.63 -23.17
CA ARG A 115 8.01 -16.71 -24.15
C ARG A 115 6.66 -16.55 -24.87
N THR A 116 6.57 -17.03 -26.11
CA THR A 116 5.42 -16.84 -27.02
C THR A 116 4.07 -17.31 -26.45
N GLY A 117 4.05 -18.32 -25.57
CA GLY A 117 2.85 -18.79 -24.87
C GLY A 117 2.35 -17.86 -23.76
N GLU A 118 3.22 -17.03 -23.20
CA GLU A 118 2.93 -16.15 -22.06
C GLU A 118 2.37 -14.79 -22.47
N ARG A 119 2.59 -14.41 -23.74
CA ARG A 119 2.10 -13.14 -24.31
C ARG A 119 0.56 -13.02 -24.24
N LYS A 120 -0.17 -14.13 -24.34
CA LYS A 120 -1.65 -14.13 -24.22
C LYS A 120 -2.14 -13.89 -22.79
N SER A 121 -1.31 -14.11 -21.78
CA SER A 121 -1.66 -13.96 -20.37
C SER A 121 -1.32 -12.57 -19.79
N THR A 122 -0.63 -11.71 -20.54
CA THR A 122 -0.18 -10.40 -20.05
C THR A 122 -1.33 -9.55 -19.50
N THR A 123 -2.44 -9.48 -20.21
CA THR A 123 -3.61 -8.69 -19.73
C THR A 123 -4.17 -9.23 -18.42
N LYS A 124 -4.23 -10.56 -18.26
CA LYS A 124 -4.69 -11.18 -17.00
C LYS A 124 -3.74 -10.84 -15.85
N VAL A 125 -2.43 -10.89 -16.09
CA VAL A 125 -1.42 -10.53 -15.08
C VAL A 125 -1.57 -9.08 -14.64
N VAL A 126 -1.73 -8.14 -15.59
CA VAL A 126 -1.94 -6.72 -15.29
C VAL A 126 -3.21 -6.50 -14.46
N VAL A 127 -4.32 -7.16 -14.80
CA VAL A 127 -5.57 -7.03 -14.04
C VAL A 127 -5.41 -7.58 -12.62
N TRP A 128 -4.79 -8.76 -12.45
CA TRP A 128 -4.57 -9.34 -11.13
C TRP A 128 -3.58 -8.51 -10.30
N SER A 129 -2.53 -7.97 -10.92
CA SER A 129 -1.60 -7.03 -10.29
C SER A 129 -2.35 -5.81 -9.75
N TYR A 130 -3.16 -5.17 -10.58
CA TYR A 130 -3.96 -4.03 -10.12
C TYR A 130 -4.92 -4.39 -8.99
N VAL A 131 -5.60 -5.53 -9.08
CA VAL A 131 -6.53 -6.00 -8.02
C VAL A 131 -5.79 -6.25 -6.71
N LEU A 132 -4.62 -6.91 -6.76
CA LEU A 132 -3.81 -7.14 -5.55
C LEU A 132 -3.29 -5.84 -4.96
N PHE A 133 -2.73 -4.95 -5.79
CA PHE A 133 -2.27 -3.65 -5.34
C PHE A 133 -3.38 -2.87 -4.64
N MET A 134 -4.55 -2.75 -5.28
CA MET A 134 -5.70 -2.04 -4.69
C MET A 134 -6.22 -2.74 -3.43
N THR A 135 -6.14 -4.06 -3.35
CA THR A 135 -6.47 -4.80 -2.12
C THR A 135 -5.52 -4.40 -0.99
N GLY A 136 -4.22 -4.25 -1.26
CA GLY A 136 -3.23 -3.75 -0.29
C GLY A 136 -3.53 -2.33 0.17
N VAL A 137 -3.82 -1.41 -0.76
CA VAL A 137 -4.19 -0.03 -0.48
C VAL A 137 -5.47 0.05 0.37
N VAL A 138 -6.51 -0.71 0.00
CA VAL A 138 -7.79 -0.73 0.72
C VAL A 138 -7.65 -1.34 2.11
N LEU A 139 -6.90 -2.43 2.24
CA LEU A 139 -6.63 -3.07 3.54
C LEU A 139 -5.88 -2.11 4.47
N ASP A 140 -4.86 -1.42 3.94
CA ASP A 140 -4.15 -0.42 4.72
C ASP A 140 -5.06 0.71 5.16
N TYR A 141 -5.75 1.34 4.22
CA TYR A 141 -6.61 2.49 4.47
C TYR A 141 -7.77 2.17 5.43
N LEU A 142 -8.37 0.97 5.32
CA LEU A 142 -9.51 0.59 6.16
C LEU A 142 -9.12 0.01 7.51
N VAL A 143 -7.96 -0.65 7.62
CA VAL A 143 -7.61 -1.46 8.80
C VAL A 143 -6.28 -1.03 9.42
N ILE A 144 -5.18 -1.11 8.65
CA ILE A 144 -3.83 -0.96 9.22
C ILE A 144 -3.60 0.48 9.67
N PHE A 145 -3.87 1.44 8.78
CA PHE A 145 -3.67 2.85 9.06
C PHE A 145 -4.52 3.35 10.23
N PRO A 146 -5.85 3.10 10.32
CA PRO A 146 -6.66 3.52 11.47
C PRO A 146 -6.19 2.92 12.79
N LEU A 147 -5.78 1.63 12.79
CA LEU A 147 -5.25 0.98 13.99
C LEU A 147 -3.94 1.63 14.46
N ALA A 148 -3.00 1.80 13.53
CA ALA A 148 -1.71 2.40 13.82
C ALA A 148 -1.84 3.87 14.24
N PHE A 149 -2.65 4.64 13.53
CA PHE A 149 -2.91 6.05 13.84
C PHE A 149 -3.56 6.22 15.22
N ARG A 150 -4.56 5.39 15.53
CA ARG A 150 -5.20 5.41 16.84
C ARG A 150 -4.23 5.05 17.94
N PHE A 151 -3.48 3.96 17.79
CA PHE A 151 -2.49 3.54 18.79
C PHE A 151 -1.48 4.65 19.10
N LEU A 152 -0.88 5.23 18.06
CA LEU A 152 0.11 6.29 18.20
C LEU A 152 -0.50 7.60 18.72
N GLY A 153 -1.71 7.93 18.29
CA GLY A 153 -2.40 9.16 18.70
C GLY A 153 -2.88 9.13 20.15
N THR A 154 -3.16 7.94 20.68
CA THR A 154 -3.60 7.77 22.08
C THR A 154 -2.47 7.42 23.03
N TYR A 155 -1.30 7.01 22.52
CA TYR A 155 -0.17 6.67 23.38
C TYR A 155 0.43 7.92 24.03
N GLN A 156 0.37 8.02 25.33
CA GLN A 156 0.93 9.12 26.12
C GLN A 156 1.87 8.56 27.19
N VAL A 157 3.03 9.20 27.32
CA VAL A 157 4.02 8.85 28.38
C VAL A 157 3.59 9.42 29.74
N SER A 158 2.96 10.61 29.70
CA SER A 158 2.42 11.28 30.89
C SER A 158 1.16 12.07 30.50
N PRO A 159 0.14 12.14 31.39
CA PRO A 159 -1.03 13.01 31.18
C PRO A 159 -0.68 14.49 30.99
N ASP A 160 0.47 14.93 31.50
CA ASP A 160 0.93 16.32 31.41
C ASP A 160 1.50 16.70 30.04
N ILE A 161 1.70 15.71 29.15
CA ILE A 161 2.27 15.90 27.82
C ILE A 161 1.21 15.58 26.76
N PRO A 162 0.50 16.59 26.23
CA PRO A 162 -0.50 16.36 25.20
C PRO A 162 0.16 15.98 23.86
N ASN A 163 -0.44 15.01 23.17
CA ASN A 163 -0.01 14.66 21.82
C ASN A 163 -0.50 15.71 20.81
N VAL A 164 0.43 16.43 20.16
CA VAL A 164 0.12 17.35 19.06
C VAL A 164 0.49 16.68 17.74
N ILE A 165 -0.51 16.23 16.98
CA ILE A 165 -0.30 15.54 15.71
C ILE A 165 -0.43 16.55 14.56
N THR A 166 0.63 16.66 13.76
CA THR A 166 0.62 17.54 12.59
C THR A 166 -0.07 16.86 11.40
N LEU A 167 -0.79 17.65 10.60
CA LEU A 167 -1.38 17.19 9.34
C LEU A 167 -0.32 16.59 8.40
N GLU A 168 0.91 17.10 8.45
CA GLU A 168 2.03 16.58 7.67
C GLU A 168 2.44 15.18 8.12
N SER A 169 2.56 14.94 9.44
CA SER A 169 2.90 13.62 9.98
C SER A 169 1.81 12.59 9.64
N TYR A 170 0.54 12.96 9.81
CA TYR A 170 -0.60 12.15 9.44
C TYR A 170 -0.58 11.73 7.96
N THR A 171 -0.44 12.71 7.05
CA THR A 171 -0.46 12.45 5.60
C THR A 171 0.77 11.69 5.13
N ASN A 172 1.95 11.94 5.70
CA ASN A 172 3.16 11.18 5.39
C ASN A 172 3.00 9.70 5.79
N MET A 173 2.48 9.44 6.98
CA MET A 173 2.21 8.09 7.45
C MET A 173 1.20 7.38 6.53
N LEU A 174 0.10 8.03 6.17
CA LEU A 174 -0.91 7.48 5.26
C LEU A 174 -0.31 7.11 3.90
N ILE A 175 0.41 8.04 3.27
CA ILE A 175 1.04 7.80 1.95
C ILE A 175 2.02 6.64 2.03
N THR A 176 2.91 6.65 3.04
CA THR A 176 3.96 5.64 3.14
C THR A 176 3.36 4.25 3.35
N LEU A 177 2.45 4.10 4.31
CA LEU A 177 1.84 2.81 4.59
C LEU A 177 1.00 2.30 3.41
N THR A 178 0.11 3.12 2.85
CA THR A 178 -0.75 2.68 1.73
C THR A 178 0.04 2.37 0.47
N LEU A 179 1.05 3.17 0.12
CA LEU A 179 1.88 2.89 -1.05
C LEU A 179 2.68 1.60 -0.88
N MET A 180 3.33 1.45 0.26
CA MET A 180 4.15 0.28 0.54
C MET A 180 3.31 -1.00 0.66
N MET A 181 2.14 -0.93 1.30
CA MET A 181 1.22 -2.07 1.35
C MET A 181 0.74 -2.44 -0.05
N GLY A 182 0.38 -1.47 -0.88
CA GLY A 182 0.05 -1.73 -2.28
C GLY A 182 1.16 -2.47 -3.03
N ILE A 183 2.41 -2.00 -2.91
CA ILE A 183 3.59 -2.63 -3.53
C ILE A 183 3.83 -4.04 -2.98
N LEU A 184 3.72 -4.23 -1.67
CA LEU A 184 3.93 -5.54 -1.04
C LEU A 184 2.86 -6.56 -1.41
N PHE A 185 1.66 -6.11 -1.72
CA PHE A 185 0.61 -6.98 -2.24
C PHE A 185 0.89 -7.53 -3.65
N GLU A 186 1.89 -6.99 -4.35
CA GLU A 186 2.40 -7.57 -5.61
C GLU A 186 3.32 -8.79 -5.40
N LEU A 187 3.73 -9.11 -4.16
CA LEU A 187 4.59 -10.26 -3.86
C LEU A 187 4.09 -11.58 -4.48
N PRO A 188 2.80 -11.92 -4.47
CA PRO A 188 2.32 -13.16 -5.10
C PRO A 188 2.55 -13.21 -6.61
N ILE A 189 2.40 -12.08 -7.31
CA ILE A 189 2.63 -11.99 -8.75
C ILE A 189 4.12 -12.03 -9.07
N LEU A 190 4.93 -11.33 -8.27
CA LEU A 190 6.38 -11.37 -8.39
C LEU A 190 6.90 -12.81 -8.20
N ALA A 191 6.41 -13.50 -7.17
CA ALA A 191 6.77 -14.89 -6.89
C ALA A 191 6.32 -15.83 -8.02
N TRP A 192 5.11 -15.65 -8.54
CA TRP A 192 4.62 -16.39 -9.70
C TRP A 192 5.53 -16.19 -10.92
N PHE A 193 5.92 -14.96 -11.20
CA PHE A 193 6.79 -14.63 -12.33
C PHE A 193 8.19 -15.26 -12.19
N LEU A 194 8.81 -15.13 -11.01
CA LEU A 194 10.12 -15.74 -10.72
C LEU A 194 10.04 -17.28 -10.75
N GLY A 195 8.93 -17.85 -10.28
CA GLY A 195 8.68 -19.30 -10.37
C GLY A 195 8.58 -19.79 -11.81
N LYS A 196 7.93 -19.04 -12.70
CA LYS A 196 7.87 -19.35 -14.12
C LYS A 196 9.22 -19.26 -14.83
N LEU A 197 10.07 -18.32 -14.43
CA LEU A 197 11.44 -18.21 -14.92
C LEU A 197 12.36 -19.31 -14.38
N GLY A 198 11.88 -20.14 -13.43
CA GLY A 198 12.69 -21.18 -12.80
C GLY A 198 13.73 -20.64 -11.80
N VAL A 199 13.62 -19.36 -11.40
CA VAL A 199 14.54 -18.72 -10.44
C VAL A 199 14.26 -19.18 -9.02
N ILE A 200 12.98 -19.37 -8.67
CA ILE A 200 12.54 -19.84 -7.37
C ILE A 200 11.58 -21.02 -7.52
N ASP A 201 11.60 -21.93 -6.56
CA ASP A 201 10.64 -23.01 -6.44
C ASP A 201 9.95 -23.02 -5.07
N ALA A 202 8.85 -23.75 -4.95
CA ALA A 202 8.09 -23.82 -3.71
C ALA A 202 8.87 -24.52 -2.57
N ALA A 203 9.80 -25.42 -2.89
CA ALA A 203 10.63 -26.11 -1.90
C ALA A 203 11.65 -25.14 -1.31
N PHE A 204 12.28 -24.32 -2.17
CA PHE A 204 13.17 -23.24 -1.76
C PHE A 204 12.45 -22.24 -0.83
N MET A 205 11.29 -21.72 -1.23
CA MET A 205 10.53 -20.79 -0.40
C MET A 205 10.15 -21.40 0.95
N LYS A 206 9.70 -22.65 0.99
CA LYS A 206 9.40 -23.36 2.24
C LYS A 206 10.61 -23.53 3.14
N LYS A 207 11.76 -23.88 2.57
CA LYS A 207 13.02 -24.06 3.32
C LYS A 207 13.46 -22.75 3.99
N TYR A 208 13.26 -21.60 3.31
CA TYR A 208 13.70 -20.29 3.78
C TYR A 208 12.63 -19.47 4.50
N ARG A 209 11.51 -20.08 4.94
CA ARG A 209 10.44 -19.39 5.70
C ARG A 209 10.94 -18.58 6.88
N ARG A 210 11.84 -19.14 7.68
CA ARG A 210 12.39 -18.45 8.86
C ARG A 210 13.14 -17.18 8.48
N HIS A 211 13.90 -17.22 7.39
CA HIS A 211 14.62 -16.06 6.88
C HIS A 211 13.66 -15.04 6.27
N ALA A 212 12.61 -15.50 5.57
CA ALA A 212 11.57 -14.63 5.03
C ALA A 212 10.85 -13.84 6.13
N ILE A 213 10.54 -14.46 7.28
CA ILE A 213 9.95 -13.74 8.42
C ILE A 213 10.86 -12.60 8.88
N VAL A 214 12.16 -12.86 9.01
CA VAL A 214 13.13 -11.82 9.42
C VAL A 214 13.19 -10.69 8.38
N VAL A 215 13.23 -11.03 7.09
CA VAL A 215 13.23 -10.02 6.01
C VAL A 215 11.92 -9.22 6.02
N ILE A 216 10.78 -9.86 6.21
CA ILE A 216 9.48 -9.19 6.31
C ILE A 216 9.46 -8.23 7.51
N LEU A 217 9.96 -8.64 8.66
CA LEU A 217 10.07 -7.77 9.84
C LEU A 217 10.97 -6.55 9.59
N ILE A 218 12.10 -6.74 8.90
CA ILE A 218 12.99 -5.63 8.52
C ILE A 218 12.27 -4.68 7.56
N ILE A 219 11.58 -5.21 6.54
CA ILE A 219 10.81 -4.41 5.59
C ILE A 219 9.71 -3.64 6.33
N ALA A 220 8.95 -4.31 7.19
CA ALA A 220 7.90 -3.68 7.99
C ALA A 220 8.47 -2.56 8.88
N ALA A 221 9.64 -2.77 9.52
CA ALA A 221 10.31 -1.76 10.35
C ALA A 221 10.79 -0.54 9.54
N ILE A 222 11.16 -0.72 8.28
CA ILE A 222 11.54 0.40 7.39
C ILE A 222 10.31 1.20 6.95
N ILE A 223 9.19 0.52 6.72
CA ILE A 223 7.95 1.12 6.21
C ILE A 223 7.22 1.88 7.31
N THR A 224 7.18 1.32 8.52
CA THR A 224 6.50 1.97 9.64
C THR A 224 7.29 3.19 10.11
N PRO A 225 6.64 4.37 10.22
CA PRO A 225 7.31 5.59 10.69
C PRO A 225 7.77 5.48 12.14
N THR A 226 7.20 4.54 12.88
CA THR A 226 7.53 4.20 14.26
C THR A 226 7.85 2.72 14.33
N THR A 227 8.96 2.38 14.98
CA THR A 227 9.41 0.99 15.17
C THR A 227 8.76 0.33 16.41
N ASP A 228 7.52 0.72 16.72
CA ASP A 228 6.77 0.12 17.82
C ASP A 228 6.28 -1.29 17.47
N ILE A 229 6.25 -2.16 18.47
CA ILE A 229 5.91 -3.58 18.31
C ILE A 229 4.48 -3.77 17.79
N PHE A 230 3.54 -2.89 18.17
CA PHE A 230 2.15 -2.99 17.79
C PHE A 230 1.95 -2.73 16.30
N THR A 231 2.41 -1.59 15.79
CA THR A 231 2.34 -1.22 14.37
C THR A 231 3.13 -2.21 13.51
N LEU A 232 4.33 -2.61 13.97
CA LEU A 232 5.16 -3.61 13.31
C LEU A 232 4.41 -4.94 13.12
N THR A 233 3.73 -5.42 14.17
CA THR A 233 2.99 -6.68 14.12
C THR A 233 1.82 -6.61 13.15
N ILE A 234 1.04 -5.52 13.18
CA ILE A 234 -0.12 -5.31 12.31
C ILE A 234 0.28 -5.28 10.83
N VAL A 235 1.42 -4.65 10.51
CA VAL A 235 1.94 -4.58 9.14
C VAL A 235 2.54 -5.92 8.71
N THR A 236 3.28 -6.60 9.60
CA THR A 236 3.96 -7.87 9.30
C THR A 236 3.00 -9.00 8.98
N LEU A 237 1.86 -9.07 9.68
CA LEU A 237 0.92 -10.18 9.56
C LEU A 237 0.34 -10.33 8.15
N PRO A 238 -0.21 -9.30 7.49
CA PRO A 238 -0.67 -9.42 6.10
C PRO A 238 0.44 -9.79 5.12
N ILE A 239 1.65 -9.23 5.29
CA ILE A 239 2.78 -9.51 4.41
C ILE A 239 3.20 -10.97 4.52
N TYR A 240 3.22 -11.52 5.74
CA TYR A 240 3.51 -12.93 5.96
C TYR A 240 2.45 -13.84 5.33
N LEU A 241 1.17 -13.49 5.45
CA LEU A 241 0.08 -14.23 4.78
C LEU A 241 0.26 -14.23 3.25
N LEU A 242 0.64 -13.08 2.66
CA LEU A 242 0.94 -13.01 1.22
C LEU A 242 2.12 -13.89 0.83
N TYR A 243 3.15 -13.98 1.66
CA TYR A 243 4.26 -14.89 1.43
C TYR A 243 3.80 -16.36 1.40
N GLU A 244 2.96 -16.79 2.34
CA GLU A 244 2.41 -18.16 2.35
C GLU A 244 1.51 -18.43 1.11
N VAL A 245 0.69 -17.45 0.72
CA VAL A 245 -0.10 -17.53 -0.53
C VAL A 245 0.83 -17.66 -1.74
N SER A 246 1.91 -16.92 -1.77
CA SER A 246 2.92 -16.97 -2.85
C SER A 246 3.55 -18.35 -3.00
N ILE A 247 3.86 -19.04 -1.89
CA ILE A 247 4.34 -20.44 -1.91
C ILE A 247 3.31 -21.35 -2.60
N GLY A 248 2.02 -21.16 -2.28
CA GLY A 248 0.93 -21.93 -2.90
C GLY A 248 0.82 -21.71 -4.41
N ILE A 249 1.01 -20.47 -4.86
CA ILE A 249 0.96 -20.08 -6.27
C ILE A 249 2.15 -20.68 -7.03
N VAL A 250 3.38 -20.51 -6.51
CA VAL A 250 4.60 -21.08 -7.12
C VAL A 250 4.53 -22.59 -7.24
N ARG A 251 4.00 -23.29 -6.21
CA ARG A 251 3.82 -24.75 -6.26
C ARG A 251 2.94 -25.20 -7.44
N ARG A 252 1.86 -24.46 -7.74
CA ARG A 252 0.96 -24.77 -8.86
C ARG A 252 1.61 -24.51 -10.21
N THR A 253 2.50 -23.51 -10.28
CA THR A 253 3.18 -23.10 -11.52
C THR A 253 4.27 -24.10 -11.92
N THR A 254 4.94 -24.74 -10.96
CA THR A 254 6.02 -25.70 -11.20
C THR A 254 5.50 -27.09 -11.62
N ILE A 255 4.22 -27.39 -11.36
CA ILE A 255 3.60 -28.69 -11.68
C ILE A 255 2.94 -28.68 -13.07
N SER A 256 2.70 -27.52 -13.68
CA SER A 256 2.13 -27.35 -15.02
C SER A 256 3.21 -27.01 -16.04
#